data_d113860dcdf206f2e311d57e884e3b10
#
_entry.id   d113860dcdf206f2e311d57e884e3b10
#
_cell.length_a   1.000
_cell.length_b   1.000
_cell.length_c   1.000
_cell.angle_alpha   90.00
_cell.angle_beta   90.00
_cell.angle_gamma   90.00
#
_symmetry.space_group_name_H-M   'P 1'
#
loop_
_entity.id
_entity.type
_entity.pdbx_description
1 polymer ?
#
loop_
_entity_poly.entity_id
_entity_poly.type
_entity_poly.pdbx_seq_one_letter_code
_entity_poly.pdbx_strand_id
1 'polypeptide(L)'
;MKHYFATLTLLFCTLFVYSQHSKLNSQIELGGLRGIQLSKSFPILKSGGMAQLNVSKTLGDYVSLGLGVAYIQLEDETFTPLFIHCRASRNKNDNGLFYNTAVGYSQATNQTFEDAINSRYVGKMYFSPGMGYQYRISQKLGLTASFNYILQKVDLEHYNNDNQLYHTESLTIDLMAFKVGLILY
;
A
#
# COMPACT_ATOMS: atom_id res chain seq x y z
N MET A 1 -14.45 2.39 19.39
CA MET A 1 -12.99 2.20 19.10
C MET A 1 -12.39 0.97 19.77
N LYS A 2 -12.65 0.67 21.05
CA LYS A 2 -12.03 -0.49 21.76
C LYS A 2 -12.34 -1.86 21.11
N HIS A 3 -13.51 -2.06 20.55
CA HIS A 3 -13.89 -3.34 19.92
C HIS A 3 -13.19 -3.59 18.58
N TYR A 4 -12.89 -2.56 17.81
CA TYR A 4 -12.16 -2.69 16.53
C TYR A 4 -10.70 -3.09 16.75
N PHE A 5 -10.10 -2.61 17.85
CA PHE A 5 -8.72 -2.99 18.20
C PHE A 5 -8.63 -4.47 18.59
N ALA A 6 -9.57 -4.96 19.37
CA ALA A 6 -9.63 -6.37 19.76
C ALA A 6 -9.87 -7.30 18.56
N THR A 7 -10.77 -6.90 17.64
CA THR A 7 -11.06 -7.67 16.43
C THR A 7 -9.85 -7.69 15.48
N LEU A 8 -9.16 -6.59 15.34
CA LEU A 8 -7.95 -6.48 14.51
C LEU A 8 -6.82 -7.34 15.11
N THR A 9 -6.65 -7.31 16.43
CA THR A 9 -5.64 -8.14 17.14
C THR A 9 -5.96 -9.62 16.99
N LEU A 10 -7.23 -10.02 17.10
CA LEU A 10 -7.66 -11.41 16.93
C LEU A 10 -7.44 -11.89 15.49
N LEU A 11 -7.78 -11.07 14.51
CA LEU A 11 -7.51 -11.33 13.08
C LEU A 11 -6.01 -11.49 12.82
N PHE A 12 -5.20 -10.64 13.45
CA PHE A 12 -3.74 -10.70 13.34
C PHE A 12 -3.21 -12.02 13.95
N CYS A 13 -3.67 -12.40 15.13
CA CYS A 13 -3.28 -13.66 15.79
C CYS A 13 -3.70 -14.89 14.96
N THR A 14 -4.89 -14.90 14.37
CA THR A 14 -5.34 -16.01 13.52
C THR A 14 -4.52 -16.14 12.24
N LEU A 15 -4.14 -15.03 11.62
CA LEU A 15 -3.24 -15.03 10.44
C LEU A 15 -1.85 -15.59 10.80
N PHE A 16 -1.32 -15.29 11.99
CA PHE A 16 -0.06 -15.87 12.47
C PHE A 16 -0.11 -17.38 12.68
N VAL A 17 -1.20 -17.89 13.26
CA VAL A 17 -1.38 -19.34 13.51
C VAL A 17 -1.54 -20.11 12.19
N TYR A 18 -2.27 -19.58 11.22
CA TYR A 18 -2.44 -20.19 9.90
C TYR A 18 -1.15 -20.18 9.06
N SER A 19 -0.30 -19.17 9.22
CA SER A 19 0.99 -19.07 8.50
C SER A 19 1.94 -20.23 8.82
N GLN A 20 1.82 -20.86 9.99
CA GLN A 20 2.71 -21.95 10.39
C GLN A 20 2.41 -23.30 9.71
N HIS A 21 1.23 -23.48 9.13
CA HIS A 21 0.80 -24.73 8.49
C HIS A 21 0.75 -24.69 6.95
N SER A 22 0.79 -23.53 6.37
CA SER A 22 0.81 -23.35 4.92
C SER A 22 2.05 -22.55 4.55
N LYS A 23 2.61 -22.76 3.35
CA LYS A 23 3.69 -21.93 2.77
C LYS A 23 3.23 -20.48 2.54
N LEU A 24 2.62 -19.89 3.57
CA LEU A 24 2.14 -18.51 3.58
C LEU A 24 3.21 -17.63 4.22
N ASN A 25 3.57 -16.57 3.53
CA ASN A 25 4.48 -15.56 4.01
C ASN A 25 3.67 -14.32 4.41
N SER A 26 3.95 -13.77 5.57
CA SER A 26 3.39 -12.48 6.00
C SER A 26 4.48 -11.43 6.02
N GLN A 27 4.19 -10.24 5.50
CA GLN A 27 5.18 -9.17 5.39
C GLN A 27 4.56 -7.87 5.91
N ILE A 28 5.31 -7.19 6.78
CA ILE A 28 4.98 -5.85 7.28
C ILE A 28 6.05 -4.91 6.80
N GLU A 29 5.68 -3.81 6.17
CA GLU A 29 6.58 -2.78 5.67
C GLU A 29 6.15 -1.40 6.17
N LEU A 30 7.14 -0.58 6.52
CA LEU A 30 6.98 0.84 6.79
C LEU A 30 7.81 1.62 5.77
N GLY A 31 7.33 2.77 5.35
CA GLY A 31 8.03 3.54 4.33
C GLY A 31 7.76 5.03 4.39
N GLY A 32 8.71 5.77 3.83
CA GLY A 32 8.56 7.19 3.51
C GLY A 32 8.11 7.37 2.06
N LEU A 33 7.29 8.37 1.83
CA LEU A 33 6.72 8.71 0.53
C LEU A 33 7.17 10.10 0.12
N ARG A 34 7.43 10.27 -1.18
CA ARG A 34 7.69 11.58 -1.79
C ARG A 34 6.97 11.67 -3.13
N GLY A 35 6.18 12.72 -3.29
CA GLY A 35 5.53 13.05 -4.55
C GLY A 35 6.56 13.35 -5.63
N ILE A 36 6.27 12.89 -6.85
CA ILE A 36 7.05 13.16 -8.06
C ILE A 36 6.11 13.64 -9.16
N GLN A 37 6.59 14.56 -9.97
CA GLN A 37 5.81 15.09 -11.08
C GLN A 37 6.12 14.29 -12.36
N LEU A 38 5.44 13.18 -12.58
CA LEU A 38 5.49 12.46 -13.85
C LEU A 38 4.27 12.75 -14.72
N SER A 39 3.14 13.04 -14.13
CA SER A 39 1.91 13.41 -14.85
C SER A 39 1.82 14.92 -15.07
N LYS A 40 1.25 15.34 -16.23
CA LYS A 40 1.01 16.76 -16.55
C LYS A 40 -0.15 17.38 -15.74
N SER A 41 -0.89 16.56 -14.99
CA SER A 41 -1.98 16.99 -14.13
C SER A 41 -1.39 17.43 -12.79
N PHE A 42 -1.61 18.65 -12.39
CA PHE A 42 -1.23 19.36 -11.17
C PHE A 42 -0.14 18.68 -10.30
N PRO A 43 1.01 19.34 -10.10
CA PRO A 43 2.11 18.76 -9.32
C PRO A 43 1.76 18.71 -7.83
N ILE A 44 1.22 17.60 -7.39
CA ILE A 44 1.03 17.33 -5.96
C ILE A 44 2.35 16.76 -5.43
N LEU A 45 3.27 17.64 -5.06
CA LEU A 45 4.56 17.29 -4.45
C LEU A 45 4.38 17.08 -2.93
N LYS A 46 3.49 16.16 -2.54
CA LYS A 46 3.24 15.85 -1.14
C LYS A 46 4.21 14.78 -0.64
N SER A 47 4.67 14.94 0.57
CA SER A 47 5.45 13.95 1.29
C SER A 47 4.57 13.24 2.32
N GLY A 48 4.99 12.05 2.74
CA GLY A 48 4.19 11.32 3.71
C GLY A 48 4.85 10.05 4.19
N GLY A 49 4.05 9.22 4.85
CA GLY A 49 4.44 7.92 5.33
C GLY A 49 3.45 6.83 4.92
N MET A 50 3.89 5.60 4.94
CA MET A 50 3.04 4.45 4.70
C MET A 50 3.36 3.27 5.62
N ALA A 51 2.33 2.52 5.95
CA ALA A 51 2.44 1.20 6.55
C ALA A 51 1.70 0.21 5.65
N GLN A 52 2.28 -0.97 5.43
CA GLN A 52 1.74 -1.98 4.52
C GLN A 52 1.82 -3.36 5.16
N LEU A 53 0.76 -4.14 4.99
CA LEU A 53 0.68 -5.54 5.38
C LEU A 53 0.36 -6.37 4.15
N ASN A 54 1.13 -7.42 3.91
CA ASN A 54 0.92 -8.38 2.83
C ASN A 54 0.84 -9.79 3.40
N VAL A 55 -0.04 -10.60 2.84
CA VAL A 55 -0.07 -12.05 3.05
C VAL A 55 0.00 -12.71 1.69
N SER A 56 0.99 -13.55 1.46
CA SER A 56 1.24 -14.16 0.16
C SER A 56 1.58 -15.63 0.28
N LYS A 57 1.24 -16.38 -0.76
CA LYS A 57 1.60 -17.78 -0.94
C LYS A 57 2.67 -17.89 -2.02
N THR A 58 3.74 -18.64 -1.71
CA THR A 58 4.77 -18.92 -2.69
C THR A 58 4.26 -19.95 -3.70
N LEU A 59 4.33 -19.59 -4.97
CA LEU A 59 3.95 -20.41 -6.13
C LEU A 59 5.25 -20.82 -6.84
N GLY A 60 5.65 -22.07 -6.65
CA GLY A 60 6.94 -22.55 -7.16
C GLY A 60 8.13 -21.97 -6.38
N ASP A 61 9.27 -21.77 -7.04
CA ASP A 61 10.56 -21.41 -6.42
C ASP A 61 10.83 -19.89 -6.41
N TYR A 62 10.16 -19.12 -7.25
CA TYR A 62 10.55 -17.72 -7.52
C TYR A 62 9.43 -16.69 -7.39
N VAL A 63 8.18 -17.13 -7.41
CA VAL A 63 7.03 -16.23 -7.45
C VAL A 63 6.16 -16.44 -6.22
N SER A 64 5.72 -15.35 -5.63
CA SER A 64 4.66 -15.35 -4.61
C SER A 64 3.51 -14.43 -5.04
N LEU A 65 2.30 -14.85 -4.76
CA LEU A 65 1.07 -14.10 -5.01
C LEU A 65 0.28 -13.99 -3.72
N GLY A 66 -0.29 -12.84 -3.48
CA GLY A 66 -1.04 -12.59 -2.24
C GLY A 66 -1.93 -11.37 -2.30
N LEU A 67 -2.43 -11.03 -1.12
CA LEU A 67 -3.25 -9.86 -0.87
C LEU A 67 -2.52 -8.93 0.09
N GLY A 68 -2.78 -7.65 -0.04
CA GLY A 68 -2.23 -6.66 0.87
C GLY A 68 -3.17 -5.50 1.10
N VAL A 69 -2.93 -4.83 2.19
CA VAL A 69 -3.54 -3.57 2.56
C VAL A 69 -2.44 -2.60 2.97
N ALA A 70 -2.60 -1.33 2.62
CA ALA A 70 -1.71 -0.30 3.11
C ALA A 70 -2.50 0.85 3.72
N TYR A 71 -1.81 1.62 4.53
CA TYR A 71 -2.24 2.90 5.05
C TYR A 71 -1.22 3.93 4.57
N ILE A 72 -1.68 4.88 3.78
CA ILE A 72 -0.88 5.95 3.19
C ILE A 72 -1.36 7.26 3.79
N GLN A 73 -0.47 7.95 4.51
CA GLN A 73 -0.71 9.27 5.05
C GLN A 73 0.14 10.27 4.27
N LEU A 74 -0.49 11.14 3.54
CA LEU A 74 0.10 12.35 2.97
C LEU A 74 -0.22 13.53 3.91
N GLU A 75 0.26 14.72 3.59
CA GLU A 75 0.10 15.91 4.46
C GLU A 75 -1.35 16.09 4.95
N ASP A 76 -2.32 16.07 4.04
CA ASP A 76 -3.73 16.35 4.36
C ASP A 76 -4.66 15.17 4.02
N GLU A 77 -4.19 14.20 3.25
CA GLU A 77 -5.00 13.09 2.80
C GLU A 77 -4.54 11.76 3.33
N THR A 78 -5.48 10.88 3.53
CA THR A 78 -5.24 9.49 3.93
C THR A 78 -5.88 8.55 2.92
N PHE A 79 -5.10 7.58 2.45
CA PHE A 79 -5.55 6.54 1.53
C PHE A 79 -5.35 5.16 2.12
N THR A 80 -6.31 4.28 1.88
CA THR A 80 -6.25 2.89 2.31
C THR A 80 -6.42 1.98 1.09
N PRO A 81 -5.33 1.66 0.36
CA PRO A 81 -5.39 0.72 -0.74
C PRO A 81 -5.52 -0.72 -0.27
N LEU A 82 -6.42 -1.46 -0.94
CA LEU A 82 -6.53 -2.92 -0.89
C LEU A 82 -6.09 -3.46 -2.25
N PHE A 83 -5.17 -4.42 -2.29
CA PHE A 83 -4.54 -4.83 -3.53
C PHE A 83 -4.14 -6.31 -3.57
N ILE A 84 -4.01 -6.82 -4.80
CA ILE A 84 -3.31 -8.06 -5.09
C ILE A 84 -1.82 -7.73 -5.22
N HIS A 85 -1.00 -8.53 -4.59
CA HIS A 85 0.45 -8.38 -4.57
C HIS A 85 1.12 -9.57 -5.24
N CYS A 86 1.99 -9.31 -6.19
CA CYS A 86 2.84 -10.29 -6.84
C CYS A 86 4.31 -9.94 -6.57
N ARG A 87 5.10 -10.93 -6.21
CA ARG A 87 6.53 -10.78 -5.96
C ARG A 87 7.30 -11.87 -6.68
N ALA A 88 8.36 -11.50 -7.40
CA ALA A 88 9.28 -12.40 -8.06
C ALA A 88 10.68 -12.22 -7.46
N SER A 89 11.25 -13.28 -6.91
CA SER A 89 12.60 -13.30 -6.33
C SER A 89 13.57 -13.94 -7.32
N ARG A 90 14.75 -13.37 -7.43
CA ARG A 90 15.79 -13.91 -8.33
C ARG A 90 16.43 -15.18 -7.79
N ASN A 91 16.43 -15.37 -6.48
CA ASN A 91 17.18 -16.44 -5.83
C ASN A 91 16.25 -17.33 -5.00
N LYS A 92 16.41 -18.64 -5.14
CA LYS A 92 15.67 -19.69 -4.42
C LYS A 92 15.89 -19.64 -2.90
N ASN A 93 17.00 -19.07 -2.44
CA ASN A 93 17.38 -19.04 -1.02
C ASN A 93 16.86 -17.82 -0.25
N ASP A 94 15.87 -17.11 -0.79
CA ASP A 94 15.27 -15.93 -0.16
C ASP A 94 16.26 -14.79 0.20
N ASN A 95 17.50 -14.86 -0.27
CA ASN A 95 18.45 -13.75 -0.16
C ASN A 95 18.70 -13.18 -1.55
N GLY A 96 18.50 -11.90 -1.74
CA GLY A 96 18.80 -11.24 -2.98
C GLY A 96 17.74 -10.27 -3.47
N LEU A 97 17.88 -9.91 -4.73
CA LEU A 97 16.97 -8.99 -5.40
C LEU A 97 15.60 -9.63 -5.64
N PHE A 98 14.57 -8.82 -5.48
CA PHE A 98 13.22 -9.15 -5.88
C PHE A 98 12.56 -7.99 -6.63
N TYR A 99 11.59 -8.34 -7.45
CA TYR A 99 10.65 -7.42 -8.07
C TYR A 99 9.27 -7.64 -7.45
N ASN A 100 8.54 -6.57 -7.25
CA ASN A 100 7.19 -6.63 -6.75
C ASN A 100 6.26 -5.72 -7.54
N THR A 101 5.01 -6.10 -7.61
CA THR A 101 3.95 -5.25 -8.14
C THR A 101 2.68 -5.45 -7.32
N ALA A 102 1.96 -4.37 -7.10
CA ALA A 102 0.66 -4.38 -6.46
C ALA A 102 -0.35 -3.65 -7.34
N VAL A 103 -1.54 -4.21 -7.47
CA VAL A 103 -2.66 -3.63 -8.23
C VAL A 103 -3.92 -3.76 -7.40
N GLY A 104 -4.66 -2.68 -7.25
CA GLY A 104 -5.86 -2.70 -6.44
C GLY A 104 -6.70 -1.44 -6.51
N TYR A 105 -7.51 -1.29 -5.50
CA TYR A 105 -8.37 -0.13 -5.29
C TYR A 105 -7.98 0.56 -4.00
N SER A 106 -7.91 1.87 -4.03
CA SER A 106 -7.60 2.69 -2.86
C SER A 106 -8.80 3.54 -2.47
N GLN A 107 -9.12 3.55 -1.20
CA GLN A 107 -10.15 4.40 -0.63
C GLN A 107 -9.50 5.60 0.06
N ALA A 108 -10.04 6.80 -0.17
CA ALA A 108 -9.68 8.00 0.58
C ALA A 108 -10.50 8.05 1.88
N THR A 109 -9.84 8.31 3.03
CA THR A 109 -10.50 8.18 4.34
C THR A 109 -10.53 9.46 5.15
N ASN A 110 -9.54 10.29 5.15
CA ASN A 110 -9.56 11.59 5.84
C ASN A 110 -9.31 12.70 4.84
N GLN A 111 -10.14 13.72 4.87
CA GLN A 111 -10.07 14.84 3.97
C GLN A 111 -10.38 16.09 4.77
N THR A 112 -9.38 16.90 4.99
CA THR A 112 -9.55 18.19 5.62
C THR A 112 -9.37 19.25 4.54
N PHE A 113 -10.49 19.76 4.00
CA PHE A 113 -10.45 20.94 3.15
C PHE A 113 -10.80 22.14 4.03
N GLU A 114 -9.85 23.04 4.22
CA GLU A 114 -10.05 24.28 4.99
C GLU A 114 -10.90 25.31 4.24
N ASP A 115 -11.15 25.13 2.95
CA ASP A 115 -11.87 26.08 2.13
C ASP A 115 -13.33 25.69 1.90
N ALA A 116 -14.19 26.70 1.86
CA ALA A 116 -15.65 26.70 1.78
C ALA A 116 -16.30 25.93 0.59
N ILE A 117 -15.54 25.16 -0.15
CA ILE A 117 -16.01 24.30 -1.22
C ILE A 117 -16.06 22.88 -0.67
N ASN A 118 -17.27 22.33 -0.55
CA ASN A 118 -17.47 20.93 -0.18
C ASN A 118 -16.86 20.00 -1.25
N SER A 119 -15.59 19.64 -1.10
CA SER A 119 -14.89 18.76 -2.01
C SER A 119 -14.53 17.47 -1.33
N ARG A 120 -14.56 16.35 -2.07
CA ARG A 120 -14.26 15.02 -1.54
C ARG A 120 -13.38 14.25 -2.52
N TYR A 121 -12.33 13.63 -2.02
CA TYR A 121 -11.58 12.62 -2.79
C TYR A 121 -12.32 11.28 -2.78
N VAL A 122 -12.49 10.71 -3.95
CA VAL A 122 -12.95 9.34 -4.14
C VAL A 122 -11.78 8.54 -4.68
N GLY A 123 -11.33 7.58 -3.91
CA GLY A 123 -10.22 6.73 -4.31
C GLY A 123 -10.60 5.84 -5.49
N LYS A 124 -9.62 5.51 -6.32
CA LYS A 124 -9.74 4.64 -7.48
C LYS A 124 -8.61 3.61 -7.55
N MET A 125 -8.04 3.46 -8.72
CA MET A 125 -6.98 2.51 -9.01
C MET A 125 -5.70 2.83 -8.22
N TYR A 126 -5.14 1.79 -7.64
CA TYR A 126 -3.81 1.76 -7.03
C TYR A 126 -2.91 0.83 -7.83
N PHE A 127 -1.73 1.30 -8.20
CA PHE A 127 -0.71 0.51 -8.88
C PHE A 127 0.66 0.82 -8.31
N SER A 128 1.42 -0.20 -7.92
CA SER A 128 2.72 -0.02 -7.27
C SER A 128 3.73 -1.07 -7.73
N PRO A 129 4.45 -0.83 -8.83
CA PRO A 129 5.62 -1.61 -9.20
C PRO A 129 6.83 -1.19 -8.36
N GLY A 130 7.75 -2.14 -8.15
CA GLY A 130 8.96 -1.85 -7.41
C GLY A 130 10.00 -2.96 -7.48
N MET A 131 11.13 -2.68 -6.84
CA MET A 131 12.20 -3.63 -6.65
C MET A 131 12.81 -3.46 -5.25
N GLY A 132 13.44 -4.50 -4.78
CA GLY A 132 14.06 -4.46 -3.47
C GLY A 132 15.07 -5.56 -3.26
N TYR A 133 15.62 -5.56 -2.07
CA TYR A 133 16.51 -6.59 -1.58
C TYR A 133 15.93 -7.23 -0.34
N GLN A 134 16.06 -8.54 -0.24
CA GLN A 134 15.63 -9.34 0.89
C GLN A 134 16.84 -10.05 1.49
N TYR A 135 16.91 -10.02 2.81
CA TYR A 135 17.91 -10.73 3.59
C TYR A 135 17.23 -11.64 4.61
N ARG A 136 17.46 -12.94 4.51
CA ARG A 136 16.91 -13.93 5.44
C ARG A 136 17.79 -14.00 6.68
N ILE A 137 17.25 -13.65 7.83
CA ILE A 137 17.95 -13.70 9.12
C ILE A 137 17.90 -15.11 9.71
N SER A 138 16.74 -15.75 9.58
CA SER A 138 16.52 -17.10 10.11
C SER A 138 15.55 -17.88 9.21
N GLN A 139 15.27 -19.13 9.57
CA GLN A 139 14.30 -19.95 8.82
C GLN A 139 12.88 -19.33 8.78
N LYS A 140 12.55 -18.48 9.77
CA LYS A 140 11.21 -17.90 9.92
C LYS A 140 11.16 -16.39 9.73
N LEU A 141 12.30 -15.71 9.63
CA LEU A 141 12.36 -14.25 9.62
C LEU A 141 13.33 -13.73 8.57
N GLY A 142 12.92 -12.72 7.84
CA GLY A 142 13.74 -11.95 6.93
C GLY A 142 13.50 -10.45 7.04
N LEU A 143 14.47 -9.68 6.56
CA LEU A 143 14.38 -8.24 6.37
C LEU A 143 14.16 -7.93 4.89
N THR A 144 13.45 -6.87 4.61
CA THR A 144 13.26 -6.34 3.26
C THR A 144 13.55 -4.86 3.22
N ALA A 145 14.15 -4.42 2.12
CA ALA A 145 14.22 -3.01 1.75
C ALA A 145 13.80 -2.89 0.29
N SER A 146 12.90 -1.98 -0.01
CA SER A 146 12.36 -1.84 -1.36
C SER A 146 12.13 -0.40 -1.76
N PHE A 147 12.20 -0.17 -3.06
CA PHE A 147 11.90 1.09 -3.71
C PHE A 147 10.75 0.86 -4.70
N ASN A 148 9.67 1.62 -4.53
CA ASN A 148 8.46 1.46 -5.32
C ASN A 148 8.03 2.80 -5.94
N TYR A 149 7.56 2.75 -7.16
CA TYR A 149 6.72 3.79 -7.73
C TYR A 149 5.26 3.50 -7.39
N ILE A 150 4.50 4.48 -6.95
CA ILE A 150 3.08 4.35 -6.64
C ILE A 150 2.32 5.31 -7.54
N LEU A 151 1.40 4.77 -8.33
CA LEU A 151 0.43 5.50 -9.10
C LEU A 151 -0.94 5.32 -8.44
N GLN A 152 -1.47 6.42 -7.94
CA GLN A 152 -2.76 6.48 -7.28
C GLN A 152 -3.71 7.35 -8.12
N LYS A 153 -4.75 6.75 -8.71
CA LYS A 153 -5.84 7.52 -9.32
C LYS A 153 -6.87 7.87 -8.27
N VAL A 154 -7.38 9.09 -8.33
CA VAL A 154 -8.43 9.59 -7.45
C VAL A 154 -9.36 10.49 -8.26
N ASP A 155 -10.63 10.58 -7.85
CA ASP A 155 -11.53 11.62 -8.32
C ASP A 155 -11.70 12.64 -7.22
N LEU A 156 -11.66 13.90 -7.59
CA LEU A 156 -12.04 15.03 -6.75
C LEU A 156 -13.47 15.42 -7.12
N GLU A 157 -14.40 15.12 -6.24
CA GLU A 157 -15.80 15.47 -6.39
C GLU A 157 -16.06 16.81 -5.69
N HIS A 158 -16.67 17.75 -6.39
CA HIS A 158 -17.07 19.05 -5.88
C HIS A 158 -18.58 19.09 -5.70
N TYR A 159 -19.04 19.52 -4.54
CA TYR A 159 -20.44 19.62 -4.19
C TYR A 159 -20.83 21.11 -4.02
N ASN A 160 -22.04 21.49 -4.46
CA ASN A 160 -22.58 22.79 -4.18
C ASN A 160 -23.13 22.85 -2.75
N ASN A 161 -23.62 24.04 -2.32
CA ASN A 161 -24.18 24.27 -0.98
C ASN A 161 -25.42 23.38 -0.67
N ASP A 162 -26.06 22.82 -1.68
CA ASP A 162 -27.21 21.92 -1.55
C ASP A 162 -26.78 20.43 -1.54
N ASN A 163 -25.51 20.14 -1.36
CA ASN A 163 -24.92 18.78 -1.43
C ASN A 163 -25.18 18.06 -2.76
N GLN A 164 -25.39 18.80 -3.85
CA GLN A 164 -25.49 18.22 -5.18
C GLN A 164 -24.11 18.19 -5.83
N LEU A 165 -23.75 17.04 -6.42
CA LEU A 165 -22.51 16.88 -7.18
C LEU A 165 -22.51 17.86 -8.37
N TYR A 166 -21.57 18.79 -8.37
CA TYR A 166 -21.44 19.83 -9.39
C TYR A 166 -20.41 19.45 -10.46
N HIS A 167 -19.28 18.94 -10.03
CA HIS A 167 -18.15 18.63 -10.93
C HIS A 167 -17.31 17.49 -10.37
N THR A 168 -16.73 16.68 -11.27
CA THR A 168 -15.76 15.62 -10.91
C THR A 168 -14.51 15.78 -11.75
N GLU A 169 -13.36 15.85 -11.10
CA GLU A 169 -12.05 15.92 -11.73
C GLU A 169 -11.25 14.67 -11.40
N SER A 170 -10.71 14.00 -12.43
CA SER A 170 -9.84 12.83 -12.23
C SER A 170 -8.39 13.26 -12.12
N LEU A 171 -7.79 12.97 -10.97
CA LEU A 171 -6.41 13.29 -10.66
C LEU A 171 -5.56 12.03 -10.58
N THR A 172 -4.27 12.19 -10.82
CA THR A 172 -3.26 11.13 -10.63
C THR A 172 -2.20 11.63 -9.67
N ILE A 173 -1.97 10.87 -8.60
CA ILE A 173 -0.94 11.13 -7.61
C ILE A 173 0.18 10.15 -7.86
N ASP A 174 1.36 10.66 -8.19
CA ASP A 174 2.57 9.90 -8.44
C ASP A 174 3.51 10.03 -7.25
N LEU A 175 3.87 8.90 -6.63
CA LEU A 175 4.72 8.86 -5.44
C LEU A 175 5.88 7.90 -5.63
N MET A 176 7.02 8.25 -5.08
CA MET A 176 8.13 7.34 -4.82
C MET A 176 8.08 6.90 -3.37
N ALA A 177 8.20 5.61 -3.12
CA ALA A 177 8.21 5.01 -1.79
C ALA A 177 9.53 4.29 -1.54
N PHE A 178 10.17 4.58 -0.43
CA PHE A 178 11.21 3.74 0.13
C PHE A 178 10.66 3.01 1.35
N LYS A 179 10.71 1.68 1.34
CA LYS A 179 10.11 0.84 2.38
C LYS A 179 11.15 -0.09 2.99
N VAL A 180 11.04 -0.30 4.29
CA VAL A 180 11.75 -1.35 5.02
C VAL A 180 10.74 -2.21 5.76
N GLY A 181 11.03 -3.49 5.93
CA GLY A 181 10.05 -4.37 6.55
C GLY A 181 10.61 -5.70 7.00
N LEU A 182 9.71 -6.44 7.63
CA LEU A 182 9.91 -7.81 8.12
C LEU A 182 9.05 -8.75 7.30
N ILE A 183 9.61 -9.89 6.95
CA ILE A 183 8.89 -11.00 6.33
C ILE A 183 8.98 -12.22 7.26
N LEU A 184 7.82 -12.83 7.50
CA LEU A 184 7.65 -14.07 8.25
C LEU A 184 7.30 -15.19 7.27
N TYR A 185 8.07 -16.28 7.34
CA TYR A 185 7.93 -17.47 6.49
C TYR A 185 7.14 -18.57 7.16
#